data_0c4cca4c363e5f4ebb3f87a7d1a1e128
#
_entry.id   0c4cca4c363e5f4ebb3f87a7d1a1e128
#
_cell.length_a   1.000
_cell.length_b   1.000
_cell.length_c   1.000
_cell.angle_alpha   90.00
_cell.angle_beta   90.00
_cell.angle_gamma   90.00
#
_symmetry.space_group_name_H-M   'P 1'
#
loop_
_entity.id
_entity.type
_entity.pdbx_description
1 polymer ?
#
loop_
_entity_poly.entity_id
_entity_poly.type
_entity_poly.pdbx_seq_one_letter_code
_entity_poly.pdbx_strand_id
1 'polypeptide(L)'
;SEQAYSAIGGTANAGNRDGGDGISNLNPEDVESISILKGAPAAALYGSMAANGVILITTKKGNSVGQRNINFSTGLTFEKAFSMPKMQNRYGVSDVVDSWGEKENLMAYDNLDDFFRTGLTSMTSVSISYGNENLQTYFSYANTTGKGIIDKNKLKKHNINLRETATMFDKRLKLDGSVNVMKQTVENKPVSGGFYMNPLVGLYRFPRGEDLSYYKDHFETYDEERKLGVQNWHTFTEDFEQNPYWITNRIQSKETRTRIILSL
;
A
#
# COMPACT_ATOMS: atom_id res chain seq x y z
N SER A 1 -4.87 7.06 16.29
CA SER A 1 -5.16 7.74 15.00
C SER A 1 -5.86 6.86 13.99
N GLU A 2 -5.71 5.55 14.05
CA GLU A 2 -6.42 4.58 13.19
C GLU A 2 -7.92 4.52 13.48
N GLN A 3 -8.32 4.74 14.74
CA GLN A 3 -9.72 4.72 15.14
C GLN A 3 -10.54 5.89 14.59
N ALA A 4 -9.92 7.02 14.25
CA ALA A 4 -10.64 8.16 13.70
C ALA A 4 -11.10 7.92 12.25
N TYR A 5 -10.44 7.05 11.52
CA TYR A 5 -10.83 6.69 10.14
C TYR A 5 -11.93 5.62 10.12
N SER A 6 -12.01 4.75 11.11
CA SER A 6 -13.09 3.78 11.22
C SER A 6 -14.43 4.44 11.58
N ALA A 7 -14.40 5.56 12.30
CA ALA A 7 -15.60 6.29 12.69
C ALA A 7 -16.28 7.04 11.52
N ILE A 8 -15.53 7.43 10.49
CA ILE A 8 -16.09 8.08 9.30
C ILE A 8 -16.63 7.05 8.31
N GLY A 9 -16.22 5.79 8.43
CA GLY A 9 -16.52 4.71 7.54
C GLY A 9 -17.41 3.61 8.10
N GLY A 10 -18.08 3.83 9.21
CA GLY A 10 -18.86 2.81 9.93
C GLY A 10 -20.12 2.27 9.24
N THR A 11 -20.35 2.59 7.98
CA THR A 11 -21.38 1.97 7.17
C THR A 11 -20.74 1.07 6.10
N ALA A 12 -21.43 0.01 5.72
CA ALA A 12 -21.00 -0.91 4.66
C ALA A 12 -20.61 -0.20 3.35
N ASN A 13 -21.09 1.02 3.15
CA ASN A 13 -20.90 1.84 1.94
C ASN A 13 -19.69 2.77 2.03
N ALA A 14 -19.10 2.98 3.17
CA ALA A 14 -18.11 4.05 3.38
C ALA A 14 -16.65 3.64 3.21
N GLY A 15 -16.34 2.47 2.75
CA GLY A 15 -14.98 1.99 2.44
C GLY A 15 -13.96 2.20 3.56
N ASN A 16 -13.30 1.16 3.97
CA ASN A 16 -12.20 1.25 4.94
C ASN A 16 -10.93 1.75 4.25
N ARG A 17 -10.33 2.82 4.78
CA ARG A 17 -9.01 3.26 4.34
C ARG A 17 -7.97 2.57 5.19
N ASP A 18 -7.09 1.82 4.55
CA ASP A 18 -5.91 1.30 5.20
C ASP A 18 -4.97 2.44 5.62
N GLY A 19 -4.80 2.63 6.93
CA GLY A 19 -3.92 3.65 7.51
C GLY A 19 -2.43 3.35 7.35
N GLY A 20 -2.09 2.15 6.87
CA GLY A 20 -0.74 1.62 6.86
C GLY A 20 -0.25 1.23 8.26
N ASP A 21 0.83 0.51 8.34
CA ASP A 21 1.45 0.08 9.58
C ASP A 21 2.73 0.88 9.92
N GLY A 22 3.21 0.74 11.15
CA GLY A 22 4.43 1.40 11.61
C GLY A 22 5.70 0.77 11.06
N ILE A 23 5.67 -0.53 10.73
CA ILE A 23 6.84 -1.31 10.27
C ILE A 23 7.17 -0.96 8.82
N SER A 24 6.15 -0.76 7.99
CA SER A 24 6.34 -0.38 6.59
C SER A 24 7.06 0.96 6.40
N ASN A 25 7.16 1.78 7.45
CA ASN A 25 7.89 3.04 7.40
C ASN A 25 9.42 2.86 7.45
N LEU A 26 9.89 1.73 7.93
CA LEU A 26 11.33 1.42 8.00
C LEU A 26 11.82 0.83 6.68
N ASN A 27 13.12 1.01 6.42
CA ASN A 27 13.80 0.25 5.40
C ASN A 27 14.15 -1.13 5.98
N PRO A 28 13.68 -2.25 5.40
CA PRO A 28 14.02 -3.58 5.88
C PRO A 28 15.52 -3.85 5.95
N GLU A 29 16.30 -3.27 5.05
CA GLU A 29 17.76 -3.42 5.00
C GLU A 29 18.48 -2.76 6.18
N ASP A 30 17.82 -1.85 6.91
CA ASP A 30 18.37 -1.23 8.11
C ASP A 30 18.10 -2.05 9.37
N VAL A 31 17.32 -3.12 9.28
CA VAL A 31 17.00 -3.96 10.43
C VAL A 31 18.13 -4.92 10.73
N GLU A 32 18.61 -4.91 11.98
CA GLU A 32 19.57 -5.87 12.52
C GLU A 32 18.86 -7.08 13.11
N SER A 33 17.81 -6.83 13.91
CA SER A 33 17.03 -7.90 14.53
C SER A 33 15.60 -7.49 14.82
N ILE A 34 14.71 -8.48 14.89
CA ILE A 34 13.31 -8.32 15.28
C ILE A 34 13.04 -9.29 16.44
N SER A 35 12.52 -8.76 17.54
CA SER A 35 12.07 -9.55 18.68
C SER A 35 10.59 -9.33 18.94
N ILE A 36 9.85 -10.42 19.06
CA ILE A 36 8.40 -10.37 19.32
C ILE A 36 8.15 -10.81 20.75
N LEU A 37 7.68 -9.88 21.57
CA LEU A 37 7.25 -10.15 22.96
C LEU A 37 5.75 -10.30 23.01
N LYS A 38 5.25 -11.40 23.56
CA LYS A 38 3.83 -11.72 23.63
C LYS A 38 3.38 -11.77 25.08
N GLY A 39 2.14 -11.32 25.35
CA GLY A 39 1.47 -11.46 26.64
C GLY A 39 2.10 -10.70 27.80
N ALA A 40 2.06 -11.27 29.01
CA ALA A 40 2.45 -10.62 30.25
C ALA A 40 3.88 -10.04 30.27
N PRO A 41 4.93 -10.70 29.71
CA PRO A 41 6.28 -10.12 29.65
C PRO A 41 6.34 -8.79 28.90
N ALA A 42 5.54 -8.65 27.83
CA ALA A 42 5.49 -7.39 27.08
C ALA A 42 4.88 -6.27 27.93
N ALA A 43 3.77 -6.55 28.60
CA ALA A 43 3.09 -5.59 29.49
C ALA A 43 3.96 -5.20 30.70
N ALA A 44 4.72 -6.13 31.25
CA ALA A 44 5.63 -5.86 32.38
C ALA A 44 6.77 -4.89 32.00
N LEU A 45 7.29 -4.98 30.77
CA LEU A 45 8.40 -4.14 30.30
C LEU A 45 7.95 -2.80 29.71
N TYR A 46 6.81 -2.79 29.02
CA TYR A 46 6.35 -1.65 28.22
C TYR A 46 4.98 -1.08 28.64
N GLY A 47 4.44 -1.57 29.74
CA GLY A 47 3.19 -1.07 30.31
C GLY A 47 1.93 -1.58 29.58
N SER A 48 0.78 -1.00 29.91
CA SER A 48 -0.54 -1.43 29.45
C SER A 48 -0.71 -1.36 27.92
N MET A 49 -0.01 -0.47 27.25
CA MET A 49 -0.03 -0.37 25.78
C MET A 49 0.53 -1.61 25.09
N ALA A 50 1.33 -2.40 25.79
CA ALA A 50 1.93 -3.64 25.30
C ALA A 50 1.10 -4.90 25.63
N ALA A 51 -0.13 -4.76 26.11
CA ALA A 51 -0.98 -5.89 26.49
C ALA A 51 -1.23 -6.88 25.34
N ASN A 52 -1.28 -6.39 24.10
CA ASN A 52 -1.44 -7.19 22.90
C ASN A 52 -0.11 -7.66 22.28
N GLY A 53 1.01 -7.44 22.97
CA GLY A 53 2.36 -7.74 22.51
C GLY A 53 3.12 -6.53 21.98
N VAL A 54 4.44 -6.73 21.80
CA VAL A 54 5.39 -5.71 21.31
C VAL A 54 6.29 -6.34 20.25
N ILE A 55 6.53 -5.60 19.18
CA ILE A 55 7.55 -5.90 18.20
C ILE A 55 8.70 -4.91 18.42
N LEU A 56 9.84 -5.44 18.86
CA LEU A 56 11.06 -4.67 19.04
C LEU A 56 11.91 -4.79 17.78
N ILE A 57 12.25 -3.67 17.18
CA ILE A 57 13.09 -3.62 15.99
C ILE A 57 14.39 -2.92 16.38
N THR A 58 15.50 -3.65 16.25
CA THR A 58 16.84 -3.09 16.40
C THR A 58 17.40 -2.76 15.04
N THR A 59 17.83 -1.52 14.84
CA THR A 59 18.44 -1.09 13.59
C THR A 59 19.95 -1.26 13.62
N LYS A 60 20.53 -1.49 12.44
CA LYS A 60 21.97 -1.61 12.24
C LYS A 60 22.70 -0.38 12.78
N LYS A 61 23.91 -0.58 13.24
CA LYS A 61 24.85 0.45 13.72
C LYS A 61 26.17 0.37 12.96
N GLY A 62 27.04 1.33 13.19
CA GLY A 62 28.39 1.34 12.63
C GLY A 62 29.25 0.18 13.11
N ASN A 63 30.33 -0.08 12.42
CA ASN A 63 31.29 -1.17 12.74
C ASN A 63 32.30 -0.67 13.78
N SER A 64 32.59 -1.49 14.79
CA SER A 64 33.56 -1.17 15.85
C SER A 64 35.03 -1.53 15.53
N VAL A 65 35.28 -2.23 14.43
CA VAL A 65 36.57 -2.89 14.13
C VAL A 65 37.42 -2.11 13.12
N GLY A 66 37.09 -0.86 12.83
CA GLY A 66 37.85 -0.05 11.86
C GLY A 66 37.60 -0.42 10.38
N GLN A 67 36.75 -1.40 10.11
CA GLN A 67 36.39 -1.80 8.75
C GLN A 67 35.32 -0.89 8.15
N ARG A 68 35.43 -0.66 6.84
CA ARG A 68 34.41 0.02 6.06
C ARG A 68 33.60 -1.03 5.31
N ASN A 69 32.30 -1.07 5.56
CA ASN A 69 31.42 -1.94 4.82
C ASN A 69 30.44 -1.09 4.00
N ILE A 70 30.37 -1.37 2.71
CA ILE A 70 29.40 -0.78 1.80
C ILE A 70 28.54 -1.92 1.30
N ASN A 71 27.23 -1.82 1.52
CA ASN A 71 26.28 -2.80 1.03
C ASN A 71 25.37 -2.13 0.01
N PHE A 72 25.13 -2.83 -1.08
CA PHE A 72 24.15 -2.47 -2.09
C PHE A 72 23.18 -3.62 -2.21
N SER A 73 21.88 -3.32 -2.15
CA SER A 73 20.79 -4.28 -2.30
C SER A 73 19.78 -3.78 -3.31
N THR A 74 19.28 -4.68 -4.13
CA THR A 74 18.16 -4.40 -5.03
C THR A 74 17.23 -5.59 -5.07
N GLY A 75 15.93 -5.31 -5.07
CA GLY A 75 14.87 -6.32 -5.12
C GLY A 75 13.78 -5.91 -6.09
N LEU A 76 13.23 -6.89 -6.79
CA LEU A 76 12.08 -6.77 -7.66
C LEU A 76 10.99 -7.71 -7.17
N THR A 77 9.78 -7.19 -6.98
CA THR A 77 8.62 -7.97 -6.60
C THR A 77 7.56 -7.84 -7.67
N PHE A 78 7.08 -8.97 -8.16
CA PHE A 78 5.96 -9.05 -9.11
C PHE A 78 4.72 -9.50 -8.35
N GLU A 79 3.62 -8.82 -8.56
CA GLU A 79 2.34 -9.07 -7.88
C GLU A 79 1.25 -9.34 -8.90
N LYS A 80 0.42 -10.36 -8.62
CA LYS A 80 -0.77 -10.66 -9.42
C LYS A 80 -1.95 -10.88 -8.49
N ALA A 81 -3.16 -10.58 -8.99
CA ALA A 81 -4.38 -10.99 -8.32
C ALA A 81 -4.43 -12.52 -8.23
N PHE A 82 -4.47 -13.06 -7.00
CA PHE A 82 -4.37 -14.51 -6.75
C PHE A 82 -5.72 -15.15 -6.52
N SER A 83 -6.61 -14.49 -5.79
CA SER A 83 -7.93 -15.00 -5.46
C SER A 83 -8.99 -14.02 -5.96
N MET A 84 -9.76 -14.47 -6.93
CA MET A 84 -10.88 -13.72 -7.50
C MET A 84 -12.17 -14.50 -7.34
N PRO A 85 -13.32 -13.81 -7.22
CA PRO A 85 -14.62 -14.47 -7.19
C PRO A 85 -14.82 -15.29 -8.47
N LYS A 86 -15.33 -16.51 -8.32
CA LYS A 86 -15.78 -17.29 -9.47
C LYS A 86 -17.15 -16.77 -9.89
N MET A 87 -17.22 -16.25 -11.09
CA MET A 87 -18.45 -15.73 -11.66
C MET A 87 -19.23 -16.85 -12.36
N GLN A 88 -20.56 -16.75 -12.28
CA GLN A 88 -21.46 -17.60 -13.06
C GLN A 88 -21.55 -17.08 -14.50
N ASN A 89 -21.80 -17.94 -15.48
CA ASN A 89 -21.98 -17.62 -16.89
C ASN A 89 -23.12 -18.43 -17.54
N ARG A 90 -24.12 -18.84 -16.74
CA ARG A 90 -25.25 -19.66 -17.17
C ARG A 90 -26.56 -18.88 -17.22
N TYR A 91 -26.64 -17.75 -16.51
CA TYR A 91 -27.82 -16.92 -16.41
C TYR A 91 -27.48 -15.54 -16.91
N GLY A 92 -28.25 -15.04 -17.86
CA GLY A 92 -28.12 -13.71 -18.43
C GLY A 92 -28.57 -12.61 -17.48
N VAL A 93 -28.76 -11.44 -18.02
CA VAL A 93 -29.15 -10.25 -17.27
C VAL A 93 -30.68 -10.18 -17.23
N SER A 94 -31.27 -10.04 -16.05
CA SER A 94 -32.73 -9.84 -15.91
C SER A 94 -33.11 -8.37 -16.11
N ASP A 95 -32.23 -7.47 -15.70
CA ASP A 95 -32.28 -6.04 -15.97
C ASP A 95 -30.84 -5.49 -16.06
N VAL A 96 -30.69 -4.17 -16.05
CA VAL A 96 -29.41 -3.49 -16.24
C VAL A 96 -28.35 -3.84 -15.17
N VAL A 97 -28.75 -4.39 -14.04
CA VAL A 97 -27.86 -4.60 -12.86
C VAL A 97 -27.85 -6.05 -12.41
N ASP A 98 -28.89 -6.83 -12.68
CA ASP A 98 -29.06 -8.17 -12.12
C ASP A 98 -28.66 -9.27 -13.12
N SER A 99 -27.67 -10.08 -12.76
CA SER A 99 -27.13 -11.15 -13.58
C SER A 99 -27.82 -12.52 -13.38
N TRP A 100 -29.04 -12.57 -12.83
CA TRP A 100 -29.79 -13.80 -12.57
C TRP A 100 -31.09 -13.86 -13.39
N GLY A 101 -31.01 -13.49 -14.66
CA GLY A 101 -32.09 -13.58 -15.62
C GLY A 101 -32.35 -15.00 -16.13
N GLU A 102 -32.76 -15.12 -17.37
CA GLU A 102 -33.05 -16.42 -17.98
C GLU A 102 -31.77 -17.24 -18.18
N LYS A 103 -31.92 -18.55 -18.16
CA LYS A 103 -30.82 -19.48 -18.43
C LYS A 103 -30.53 -19.50 -19.92
N GLU A 104 -29.32 -19.11 -20.25
CA GLU A 104 -28.84 -19.03 -21.62
C GLU A 104 -27.37 -19.44 -21.73
N ASN A 105 -26.91 -19.65 -22.95
CA ASN A 105 -25.52 -19.99 -23.20
C ASN A 105 -24.71 -18.71 -23.43
N LEU A 106 -24.22 -18.12 -22.36
CA LEU A 106 -23.48 -16.86 -22.39
C LEU A 106 -22.06 -17.04 -22.90
N MET A 107 -21.58 -16.05 -23.62
CA MET A 107 -20.14 -15.93 -23.89
C MET A 107 -19.43 -15.58 -22.58
N ALA A 108 -18.37 -16.31 -22.25
CA ALA A 108 -17.55 -16.01 -21.09
C ALA A 108 -16.44 -15.04 -21.51
N TYR A 109 -16.37 -13.90 -20.84
CA TYR A 109 -15.30 -12.91 -20.97
C TYR A 109 -14.44 -12.94 -19.71
N ASP A 110 -13.12 -12.76 -19.88
CA ASP A 110 -12.16 -12.72 -18.77
C ASP A 110 -12.06 -11.31 -18.15
N ASN A 111 -13.20 -10.63 -18.02
CA ASN A 111 -13.30 -9.25 -17.54
C ASN A 111 -12.54 -8.96 -16.25
N LEU A 112 -12.48 -9.94 -15.33
CA LEU A 112 -11.75 -9.79 -14.07
C LEU A 112 -10.25 -9.83 -14.28
N ASP A 113 -9.75 -10.79 -15.05
CA ASP A 113 -8.32 -10.92 -15.34
C ASP A 113 -7.81 -9.72 -16.16
N ASP A 114 -8.61 -9.26 -17.12
CA ASP A 114 -8.27 -8.13 -18.01
C ASP A 114 -8.25 -6.78 -17.29
N PHE A 115 -8.97 -6.66 -16.18
CA PHE A 115 -8.94 -5.45 -15.37
C PHE A 115 -7.65 -5.32 -14.57
N PHE A 116 -7.14 -6.43 -14.04
CA PHE A 116 -5.92 -6.42 -13.25
C PHE A 116 -4.69 -6.53 -14.14
N ARG A 117 -3.62 -5.89 -13.71
CA ARG A 117 -2.31 -6.03 -14.34
C ARG A 117 -1.32 -6.69 -13.39
N THR A 118 -0.17 -7.07 -13.91
CA THR A 118 0.96 -7.43 -13.05
C THR A 118 1.51 -6.17 -12.38
N GLY A 119 1.46 -6.12 -11.06
CA GLY A 119 2.13 -5.12 -10.26
C GLY A 119 3.64 -5.35 -10.25
N LEU A 120 4.41 -4.29 -10.09
CA LEU A 120 5.86 -4.34 -10.00
C LEU A 120 6.34 -3.36 -8.96
N THR A 121 7.06 -3.87 -7.96
CA THR A 121 7.74 -3.05 -6.95
C THR A 121 9.25 -3.27 -7.06
N SER A 122 10.00 -2.18 -7.18
CA SER A 122 11.46 -2.16 -7.16
C SER A 122 11.92 -1.46 -5.89
N MET A 123 12.83 -2.09 -5.16
CA MET A 123 13.52 -1.49 -4.03
C MET A 123 15.02 -1.51 -4.29
N THR A 124 15.68 -0.39 -4.07
CA THR A 124 17.13 -0.27 -4.14
C THR A 124 17.64 0.44 -2.88
N SER A 125 18.65 -0.11 -2.27
CA SER A 125 19.22 0.38 -1.03
C SER A 125 20.73 0.38 -1.08
N VAL A 126 21.35 1.40 -0.50
CA VAL A 126 22.77 1.48 -0.23
C VAL A 126 22.98 1.79 1.23
N SER A 127 23.90 1.11 1.87
CA SER A 127 24.30 1.41 3.23
C SER A 127 25.83 1.40 3.40
N ILE A 128 26.29 2.27 4.29
CA ILE A 128 27.71 2.40 4.65
C ILE A 128 27.79 2.27 6.17
N SER A 129 28.62 1.38 6.64
CA SER A 129 28.99 1.29 8.05
C SER A 129 30.49 1.44 8.21
N TYR A 130 30.88 2.29 9.13
CA TYR A 130 32.27 2.57 9.46
C TYR A 130 32.38 2.89 10.93
N GLY A 131 33.56 2.67 11.50
CA GLY A 131 33.85 3.13 12.85
C GLY A 131 35.04 2.43 13.47
N ASN A 132 35.30 2.83 14.69
CA ASN A 132 36.28 2.24 15.58
C ASN A 132 35.65 2.04 16.97
N GLU A 133 36.44 1.74 17.98
CA GLU A 133 35.94 1.54 19.35
C GLU A 133 35.25 2.80 19.95
N ASN A 134 35.63 3.99 19.49
CA ASN A 134 35.17 5.26 20.04
C ASN A 134 34.05 5.89 19.25
N LEU A 135 34.00 5.69 17.94
CA LEU A 135 32.98 6.28 17.06
C LEU A 135 32.56 5.26 16.02
N GLN A 136 31.24 5.07 15.89
CA GLN A 136 30.64 4.15 14.93
C GLN A 136 29.54 4.89 14.17
N THR A 137 29.64 4.90 12.86
CA THR A 137 28.70 5.54 11.94
C THR A 137 28.00 4.51 11.08
N TYR A 138 26.70 4.61 10.99
CA TYR A 138 25.88 3.89 10.01
C TYR A 138 25.04 4.90 9.23
N PHE A 139 25.10 4.82 7.92
CA PHE A 139 24.26 5.60 7.01
C PHE A 139 23.61 4.67 6.00
N SER A 140 22.34 4.91 5.69
CA SER A 140 21.68 4.24 4.59
C SER A 140 20.72 5.15 3.84
N TYR A 141 20.52 4.81 2.59
CA TYR A 141 19.47 5.37 1.73
C TYR A 141 18.78 4.24 1.00
N ALA A 142 17.44 4.25 1.00
CA ALA A 142 16.64 3.33 0.22
C ALA A 142 15.58 4.08 -0.60
N ASN A 143 15.39 3.62 -1.82
CA ASN A 143 14.32 4.04 -2.70
C ASN A 143 13.43 2.85 -3.03
N THR A 144 12.11 3.02 -2.89
CA THR A 144 11.11 2.04 -3.33
C THR A 144 10.17 2.71 -4.32
N THR A 145 9.99 2.10 -5.47
CA THR A 145 9.00 2.51 -6.46
C THR A 145 8.12 1.32 -6.81
N GLY A 146 6.82 1.54 -6.83
CA GLY A 146 5.85 0.48 -7.10
C GLY A 146 4.76 0.92 -8.06
N LYS A 147 4.30 -0.02 -8.87
CA LYS A 147 3.06 0.04 -9.65
C LYS A 147 2.18 -1.10 -9.15
N GLY A 148 1.00 -0.80 -8.62
CA GLY A 148 0.08 -1.82 -8.11
C GLY A 148 -0.61 -2.60 -9.22
N ILE A 149 -1.40 -3.60 -8.81
CA ILE A 149 -2.17 -4.47 -9.72
C ILE A 149 -3.37 -3.75 -10.37
N ILE A 150 -3.83 -2.64 -9.80
CA ILE A 150 -4.85 -1.75 -10.41
C ILE A 150 -4.13 -0.63 -11.13
N ASP A 151 -4.62 -0.28 -12.33
CA ASP A 151 -3.97 0.77 -13.13
C ASP A 151 -3.96 2.13 -12.38
N LYS A 152 -2.96 2.96 -12.70
CA LYS A 152 -2.68 4.27 -12.08
C LYS A 152 -2.28 4.23 -10.59
N ASN A 153 -2.40 3.08 -9.90
CA ASN A 153 -1.86 2.97 -8.54
C ASN A 153 -0.33 2.97 -8.56
N LYS A 154 0.27 3.86 -7.77
CA LYS A 154 1.73 4.03 -7.69
C LYS A 154 2.19 4.31 -6.27
N LEU A 155 3.37 3.81 -5.95
CA LEU A 155 4.10 4.06 -4.72
C LEU A 155 5.47 4.65 -5.04
N LYS A 156 5.86 5.71 -4.31
CA LYS A 156 7.25 6.18 -4.22
C LYS A 156 7.60 6.37 -2.75
N LYS A 157 8.68 5.77 -2.31
CA LYS A 157 9.16 5.90 -0.94
C LYS A 157 10.67 6.11 -0.91
N HIS A 158 11.12 7.03 -0.08
CA HIS A 158 12.52 7.32 0.20
C HIS A 158 12.74 7.19 1.70
N ASN A 159 13.74 6.44 2.09
CA ASN A 159 14.20 6.32 3.47
C ASN A 159 15.65 6.77 3.56
N ILE A 160 15.95 7.59 4.54
CA ILE A 160 17.32 7.96 4.93
C ILE A 160 17.47 7.61 6.40
N ASN A 161 18.52 6.91 6.76
CA ASN A 161 18.85 6.59 8.14
C ASN A 161 20.32 6.96 8.43
N LEU A 162 20.52 7.68 9.52
CA LEU A 162 21.84 7.99 10.08
C LEU A 162 21.84 7.59 11.53
N ARG A 163 22.83 6.82 11.96
CA ARG A 163 23.03 6.46 13.36
C ARG A 163 24.51 6.63 13.72
N GLU A 164 24.73 7.35 14.81
CA GLU A 164 26.05 7.57 15.41
C GLU A 164 26.07 7.00 16.81
N THR A 165 27.11 6.24 17.10
CA THR A 165 27.39 5.76 18.46
C THR A 165 28.78 6.27 18.85
N ALA A 166 28.86 7.11 19.88
CA ALA A 166 30.11 7.64 20.41
C ALA A 166 30.38 7.07 21.81
N THR A 167 31.58 6.61 22.04
CA THR A 167 32.03 6.09 23.33
C THR A 167 33.22 6.96 23.79
N MET A 168 33.07 7.59 24.95
CA MET A 168 34.02 8.58 25.47
C MET A 168 34.41 8.27 26.91
N PHE A 169 35.47 8.97 27.39
CA PHE A 169 35.95 8.89 28.78
C PHE A 169 36.27 7.45 29.22
N ASP A 170 37.10 6.74 28.47
CA ASP A 170 37.47 5.36 28.75
C ASP A 170 36.25 4.43 28.90
N LYS A 171 35.32 4.54 27.97
CA LYS A 171 34.05 3.78 27.92
C LYS A 171 33.06 4.08 29.05
N ARG A 172 33.25 5.18 29.81
CA ARG A 172 32.31 5.59 30.87
C ARG A 172 31.07 6.27 30.35
N LEU A 173 31.12 6.87 29.17
CA LEU A 173 29.97 7.51 28.52
C LEU A 173 29.78 6.93 27.13
N LYS A 174 28.59 6.43 26.86
CA LYS A 174 28.15 5.98 25.53
C LYS A 174 26.93 6.78 25.13
N LEU A 175 27.02 7.47 24.00
CA LEU A 175 25.92 8.16 23.35
C LEU A 175 25.55 7.40 22.08
N ASP A 176 24.27 7.16 21.86
CA ASP A 176 23.76 6.45 20.68
C ASP A 176 22.57 7.23 20.12
N GLY A 177 22.82 8.01 19.08
CA GLY A 177 21.81 8.84 18.45
C GLY A 177 21.45 8.36 17.05
N SER A 178 20.18 8.44 16.68
CA SER A 178 19.75 8.14 15.31
C SER A 178 18.72 9.10 14.78
N VAL A 179 18.76 9.29 13.46
CA VAL A 179 17.81 10.08 12.67
C VAL A 179 17.32 9.19 11.53
N ASN A 180 16.02 8.95 11.51
CA ASN A 180 15.39 8.26 10.37
C ASN A 180 14.38 9.22 9.72
N VAL A 181 14.51 9.42 8.41
CA VAL A 181 13.62 10.26 7.61
C VAL A 181 13.00 9.40 6.53
N MET A 182 11.67 9.37 6.49
CA MET A 182 10.89 8.69 5.46
C MET A 182 9.98 9.68 4.76
N LYS A 183 9.99 9.65 3.42
CA LYS A 183 9.00 10.34 2.60
C LYS A 183 8.35 9.31 1.67
N GLN A 184 7.03 9.19 1.77
CA GLN A 184 6.23 8.28 0.97
C GLN A 184 5.16 9.07 0.22
N THR A 185 4.97 8.75 -1.05
CA THR A 185 3.86 9.22 -1.87
C THR A 185 3.14 8.03 -2.45
N VAL A 186 1.84 7.96 -2.22
CA VAL A 186 0.94 6.96 -2.82
C VAL A 186 -0.04 7.69 -3.73
N GLU A 187 -0.15 7.26 -4.96
CA GLU A 187 -1.12 7.75 -5.94
C GLU A 187 -2.18 6.69 -6.17
N ASN A 188 -3.44 7.11 -6.17
CA ASN A 188 -4.62 6.28 -6.47
C ASN A 188 -4.68 5.00 -5.62
N LYS A 189 -4.51 5.17 -4.30
CA LYS A 189 -4.67 4.07 -3.35
C LYS A 189 -6.08 3.50 -3.46
N PRO A 190 -6.25 2.18 -3.73
CA PRO A 190 -7.57 1.59 -3.81
C PRO A 190 -8.36 1.77 -2.52
N VAL A 191 -9.63 2.03 -2.66
CA VAL A 191 -10.60 2.09 -1.55
C VAL A 191 -11.30 0.74 -1.49
N SER A 192 -11.56 0.23 -0.29
CA SER A 192 -12.25 -1.04 -0.06
C SER A 192 -13.72 -0.85 0.28
N GLY A 193 -14.50 -1.95 0.31
CA GLY A 193 -15.92 -1.94 0.67
C GLY A 193 -16.83 -1.53 -0.49
N GLY A 194 -18.11 -1.28 -0.17
CA GLY A 194 -19.14 -0.88 -1.15
C GLY A 194 -19.10 0.60 -1.54
N PHE A 195 -17.98 1.28 -1.34
CA PHE A 195 -17.86 2.71 -1.60
C PHE A 195 -17.77 3.01 -3.10
N TYR A 196 -18.42 4.06 -3.55
CA TYR A 196 -18.51 4.44 -4.97
C TYR A 196 -17.14 4.69 -5.64
N MET A 197 -16.08 4.94 -4.87
CA MET A 197 -14.72 5.07 -5.40
C MET A 197 -13.96 3.73 -5.47
N ASN A 198 -14.61 2.62 -5.09
CA ASN A 198 -14.00 1.29 -5.23
C ASN A 198 -14.29 0.73 -6.62
N PRO A 199 -13.28 0.60 -7.50
CA PRO A 199 -13.50 0.10 -8.86
C PRO A 199 -13.99 -1.36 -8.90
N LEU A 200 -13.78 -2.13 -7.82
CA LEU A 200 -14.18 -3.53 -7.76
C LEU A 200 -15.69 -3.71 -7.65
N VAL A 201 -16.42 -2.70 -7.16
CA VAL A 201 -17.89 -2.78 -7.07
C VAL A 201 -18.50 -2.93 -8.46
N GLY A 202 -18.22 -1.98 -9.35
CA GLY A 202 -18.69 -2.06 -10.73
C GLY A 202 -18.13 -3.27 -11.47
N LEU A 203 -16.86 -3.62 -11.25
CA LEU A 203 -16.22 -4.78 -11.87
C LEU A 203 -16.93 -6.09 -11.52
N TYR A 204 -17.27 -6.31 -10.25
CA TYR A 204 -17.89 -7.57 -9.80
C TYR A 204 -19.38 -7.65 -10.12
N ARG A 205 -20.04 -6.51 -10.25
CA ARG A 205 -21.47 -6.43 -10.62
C ARG A 205 -21.70 -6.35 -12.12
N PHE A 206 -20.63 -6.17 -12.91
CA PHE A 206 -20.75 -6.05 -14.36
C PHE A 206 -21.52 -7.24 -14.96
N PRO A 207 -22.45 -6.99 -15.90
CA PRO A 207 -23.33 -8.01 -16.47
C PRO A 207 -22.58 -9.21 -17.05
N ARG A 208 -23.11 -10.39 -16.78
CA ARG A 208 -22.56 -11.64 -17.34
C ARG A 208 -22.89 -11.73 -18.83
N GLY A 209 -21.92 -12.20 -19.62
CA GLY A 209 -22.08 -12.31 -21.07
C GLY A 209 -21.74 -11.05 -21.84
N GLU A 210 -21.32 -9.97 -21.16
CA GLU A 210 -20.89 -8.73 -21.79
C GLU A 210 -19.39 -8.48 -21.66
N ASP A 211 -18.82 -7.79 -22.63
CA ASP A 211 -17.40 -7.46 -22.70
C ASP A 211 -17.13 -6.09 -22.06
N LEU A 212 -16.37 -6.12 -20.97
CA LEU A 212 -15.98 -4.92 -20.23
C LEU A 212 -14.98 -4.04 -21.02
N SER A 213 -14.29 -4.60 -22.02
CA SER A 213 -13.27 -3.87 -22.79
C SER A 213 -13.85 -2.65 -23.51
N TYR A 214 -15.11 -2.71 -23.93
CA TYR A 214 -15.79 -1.55 -24.50
C TYR A 214 -15.74 -0.35 -23.55
N TYR A 215 -16.05 -0.56 -22.27
CA TYR A 215 -16.05 0.48 -21.25
C TYR A 215 -14.67 0.91 -20.76
N LYS A 216 -13.64 0.16 -21.10
CA LYS A 216 -12.24 0.54 -20.93
C LYS A 216 -11.83 1.63 -21.91
N ASP A 217 -12.17 1.40 -23.17
CA ASP A 217 -11.80 2.31 -24.27
C ASP A 217 -12.75 3.52 -24.33
N HIS A 218 -13.96 3.35 -23.86
CA HIS A 218 -15.02 4.36 -23.85
C HIS A 218 -15.52 4.64 -22.43
N PHE A 219 -14.61 4.86 -21.49
CA PHE A 219 -14.99 5.06 -20.08
C PHE A 219 -15.71 6.41 -19.82
N GLU A 220 -15.64 7.33 -20.78
CA GLU A 220 -16.16 8.68 -20.69
C GLU A 220 -16.98 9.04 -21.93
N THR A 221 -18.07 9.76 -21.74
CA THR A 221 -18.82 10.43 -22.80
C THR A 221 -18.98 11.91 -22.45
N TYR A 222 -19.20 12.75 -23.47
CA TYR A 222 -19.41 14.17 -23.25
C TYR A 222 -20.90 14.46 -23.06
N ASP A 223 -21.22 15.15 -21.98
CA ASP A 223 -22.58 15.63 -21.69
C ASP A 223 -22.70 17.08 -22.21
N GLU A 224 -23.46 17.28 -23.27
CA GLU A 224 -23.63 18.56 -23.95
C GLU A 224 -24.38 19.58 -23.07
N GLU A 225 -25.27 19.14 -22.21
CA GLU A 225 -26.05 20.01 -21.33
C GLU A 225 -25.17 20.54 -20.19
N ARG A 226 -24.41 19.66 -19.55
CA ARG A 226 -23.50 19.99 -18.44
C ARG A 226 -22.15 20.54 -18.91
N LYS A 227 -21.83 20.38 -20.19
CA LYS A 227 -20.55 20.78 -20.83
C LYS A 227 -19.33 20.16 -20.16
N LEU A 228 -19.44 18.89 -19.77
CA LEU A 228 -18.35 18.14 -19.13
C LEU A 228 -18.38 16.67 -19.51
N GLY A 229 -17.24 15.99 -19.31
CA GLY A 229 -17.16 14.55 -19.43
C GLY A 229 -17.87 13.87 -18.27
N VAL A 230 -18.69 12.88 -18.57
CA VAL A 230 -19.37 12.02 -17.59
C VAL A 230 -18.97 10.58 -17.85
N GLN A 231 -19.11 9.72 -16.84
CA GLN A 231 -18.83 8.30 -17.03
C GLN A 231 -19.77 7.68 -18.06
N ASN A 232 -19.23 6.82 -18.90
CA ASN A 232 -20.00 5.91 -19.74
C ASN A 232 -20.08 4.57 -19.01
N TRP A 233 -21.30 4.14 -18.70
CA TRP A 233 -21.53 2.89 -17.99
C TRP A 233 -22.83 2.22 -18.43
N HIS A 234 -22.94 0.91 -18.24
CA HIS A 234 -24.11 0.11 -18.67
C HIS A 234 -25.38 0.40 -17.88
N THR A 235 -25.27 1.01 -16.70
CA THR A 235 -26.40 1.38 -15.86
C THR A 235 -26.40 2.87 -15.57
N PHE A 236 -27.56 3.43 -15.26
CA PHE A 236 -27.66 4.77 -14.71
C PHE A 236 -26.98 4.82 -13.35
N THR A 237 -26.23 5.87 -13.14
CA THR A 237 -25.36 6.04 -12.00
C THR A 237 -26.08 5.94 -10.67
N GLU A 238 -25.96 4.80 -10.03
CA GLU A 238 -26.15 4.70 -8.61
C GLU A 238 -24.83 5.08 -7.91
N ASP A 239 -24.92 5.63 -6.72
CA ASP A 239 -23.75 6.17 -5.99
C ASP A 239 -22.64 5.14 -5.74
N PHE A 240 -22.94 3.86 -5.76
CA PHE A 240 -21.99 2.79 -5.41
C PHE A 240 -21.56 1.90 -6.57
N GLU A 241 -22.14 2.04 -7.77
CA GLU A 241 -21.72 1.29 -8.94
C GLU A 241 -21.32 2.24 -10.06
N GLN A 242 -20.05 2.25 -10.38
CA GLN A 242 -19.47 3.10 -11.41
C GLN A 242 -18.55 2.31 -12.32
N ASN A 243 -18.33 2.84 -13.51
CA ASN A 243 -17.35 2.28 -14.43
C ASN A 243 -15.98 2.22 -13.73
N PRO A 244 -15.37 1.03 -13.56
CA PRO A 244 -14.08 0.87 -12.91
C PRO A 244 -12.95 1.64 -13.61
N TYR A 245 -13.02 1.82 -14.92
CA TYR A 245 -12.04 2.58 -15.67
C TYR A 245 -12.24 4.09 -15.56
N TRP A 246 -13.49 4.56 -15.37
CA TRP A 246 -13.75 5.94 -15.00
C TRP A 246 -13.10 6.27 -13.65
N ILE A 247 -13.32 5.42 -12.65
CA ILE A 247 -12.71 5.59 -11.32
C ILE A 247 -11.19 5.68 -11.43
N THR A 248 -10.55 4.74 -12.10
CA THR A 248 -9.08 4.70 -12.20
C THR A 248 -8.50 5.85 -13.02
N ASN A 249 -9.26 6.43 -13.96
CA ASN A 249 -8.78 7.50 -14.83
C ASN A 249 -9.12 8.91 -14.33
N ARG A 250 -10.29 9.09 -13.70
CA ARG A 250 -10.81 10.43 -13.34
C ARG A 250 -10.78 10.71 -11.85
N ILE A 251 -10.96 9.69 -11.00
CA ILE A 251 -10.91 9.86 -9.55
C ILE A 251 -9.47 9.66 -9.10
N GLN A 252 -8.71 10.74 -9.10
CA GLN A 252 -7.30 10.70 -8.71
C GLN A 252 -7.12 11.13 -7.25
N SER A 253 -6.33 10.38 -6.54
CA SER A 253 -5.93 10.68 -5.17
C SER A 253 -4.41 10.65 -5.04
N LYS A 254 -3.88 11.53 -4.20
CA LYS A 254 -2.46 11.55 -3.89
C LYS A 254 -2.27 11.81 -2.40
N GLU A 255 -1.64 10.87 -1.74
CA GLU A 255 -1.26 10.99 -0.34
C GLU A 255 0.26 11.10 -0.24
N THR A 256 0.75 12.11 0.48
CA THR A 256 2.17 12.24 0.79
C THR A 256 2.35 12.25 2.29
N ARG A 257 3.20 11.36 2.81
CA ARG A 257 3.54 11.25 4.22
C ARG A 257 5.04 11.49 4.39
N THR A 258 5.40 12.38 5.30
CA THR A 258 6.78 12.56 5.75
C THR A 258 6.84 12.20 7.23
N ARG A 259 7.81 11.38 7.62
CA ARG A 259 8.04 10.97 9.00
C ARG A 259 9.51 11.15 9.35
N ILE A 260 9.74 11.77 10.51
CA ILE A 260 11.07 11.93 11.07
C ILE A 260 11.04 11.27 12.45
N ILE A 261 11.96 10.36 12.70
CA ILE A 261 12.14 9.70 13.99
C ILE A 261 13.54 10.05 14.48
N LEU A 262 13.60 10.62 15.66
CA LEU A 262 14.85 10.93 16.37
C LEU A 262 14.91 10.06 17.61
N SER A 263 16.06 9.47 17.90
CA SER A 263 16.32 8.76 19.15
C SER A 263 17.70 9.12 19.68
N LEU A 264 17.83 9.17 20.98
CA LEU A 264 19.06 9.40 21.73
C LEU A 264 19.12 8.41 22.87
#